data_d0041b878b5e48b7a2dc28df665f236c
#
_entry.id   d0041b878b5e48b7a2dc28df665f236c
#
_cell.length_a   1.000
_cell.length_b   1.000
_cell.length_c   1.000
_cell.angle_alpha   90.00
_cell.angle_beta   90.00
_cell.angle_gamma   90.00
#
_symmetry.space_group_name_H-M   'P 1'
#
loop_
_entity.id
_entity.type
_entity.pdbx_description
1 polymer ?
#
loop_
_entity_poly.entity_id
_entity_poly.type
_entity_poly.pdbx_seq_one_letter_code
_entity_poly.pdbx_strand_id
1 'polypeptide(L)'
;MQVMIDPLLVFAATFDTDIKIAIMYLFLCYPTMSCNDIVLMTGEKKESVVTSLWRLQMDTIVVNKIEDDRNCYYPLTSSGTASLKVFSEMADFSDRCLK
;
A
#
# COMPACT_ATOMS: atom_id res chain seq x y z
N MET A 1 -9.43 5.35 32.10
CA MET A 1 -10.34 5.08 30.99
C MET A 1 -9.53 4.60 29.79
N GLN A 2 -9.78 3.39 29.33
CA GLN A 2 -9.13 2.90 28.11
C GLN A 2 -9.86 3.45 26.90
N VAL A 3 -9.11 4.13 26.03
CA VAL A 3 -9.63 4.52 24.73
C VAL A 3 -9.39 3.35 23.78
N MET A 4 -10.46 2.71 23.36
CA MET A 4 -10.37 1.66 22.34
C MET A 4 -10.33 2.32 20.97
N ILE A 5 -9.21 2.15 20.28
CA ILE A 5 -9.10 2.58 18.87
C ILE A 5 -9.58 1.43 18.02
N ASP A 6 -10.62 1.69 17.20
CA ASP A 6 -11.13 0.68 16.28
C ASP A 6 -10.08 0.45 15.17
N PRO A 7 -9.55 -0.77 15.02
CA PRO A 7 -8.57 -1.07 13.95
C PRO A 7 -9.09 -0.77 12.56
N LEU A 8 -10.39 -0.93 12.31
CA LEU A 8 -10.98 -0.62 11.00
C LEU A 8 -10.95 0.87 10.69
N LEU A 9 -11.15 1.73 11.70
CA LEU A 9 -11.05 3.18 11.53
C LEU A 9 -9.61 3.60 11.24
N VAL A 10 -8.64 3.00 11.93
CA VAL A 10 -7.22 3.26 11.68
C VAL A 10 -6.84 2.83 10.27
N PHE A 11 -7.26 1.64 9.86
CA PHE A 11 -7.01 1.13 8.50
C PHE A 11 -7.63 2.06 7.45
N ALA A 12 -8.89 2.45 7.61
CA ALA A 12 -9.57 3.34 6.68
C ALA A 12 -8.92 4.73 6.60
N ALA A 13 -8.43 5.25 7.74
CA ALA A 13 -7.73 6.53 7.77
C ALA A 13 -6.37 6.45 7.06
N THR A 14 -5.68 5.32 7.16
CA THR A 14 -4.39 5.10 6.51
C THR A 14 -4.55 4.97 5.00
N PHE A 15 -5.56 4.19 4.55
CA PHE A 15 -5.80 3.91 3.14
C PHE A 15 -7.04 4.68 2.65
N ASP A 16 -6.95 5.98 2.73
CA ASP A 16 -8.06 6.91 2.46
C ASP A 16 -8.17 7.34 1.00
N THR A 17 -7.25 6.90 0.13
CA THR A 17 -7.27 7.25 -1.29
C THR A 17 -7.19 6.00 -2.16
N ASP A 18 -7.80 6.08 -3.34
CA ASP A 18 -7.77 4.99 -4.32
C ASP A 18 -6.34 4.64 -4.76
N ILE A 19 -5.47 5.65 -4.85
CA ILE A 19 -4.08 5.44 -5.25
C ILE A 19 -3.32 4.61 -4.22
N LYS A 20 -3.47 4.92 -2.94
CA LYS A 20 -2.85 4.13 -1.86
C LYS A 20 -3.33 2.67 -1.90
N ILE A 21 -4.63 2.47 -2.10
CA ILE A 21 -5.22 1.14 -2.19
C ILE A 21 -4.66 0.39 -3.41
N ALA A 22 -4.58 1.05 -4.56
CA ALA A 22 -4.02 0.46 -5.78
C ALA A 22 -2.54 0.07 -5.59
N ILE A 23 -1.76 0.90 -4.93
CA ILE A 23 -0.35 0.60 -4.63
C ILE A 23 -0.24 -0.66 -3.78
N MET A 24 -1.09 -0.80 -2.76
CA MET A 24 -1.06 -1.97 -1.89
C MET A 24 -1.46 -3.25 -2.64
N TYR A 25 -2.46 -3.18 -3.53
CA TYR A 25 -2.82 -4.32 -4.37
C TYR A 25 -1.67 -4.73 -5.28
N LEU A 26 -0.92 -3.78 -5.82
CA LEU A 26 0.27 -4.09 -6.62
C LEU A 26 1.34 -4.79 -5.79
N PHE A 27 1.51 -4.43 -4.53
CA PHE A 27 2.46 -5.11 -3.65
C PHE A 27 2.07 -6.56 -3.34
N LEU A 28 0.82 -6.96 -3.55
CA LEU A 28 0.44 -8.37 -3.48
C LEU A 28 1.04 -9.18 -4.62
N CYS A 29 1.30 -8.55 -5.76
CA CYS A 29 1.84 -9.19 -6.95
C CYS A 29 3.35 -8.98 -7.09
N TYR A 30 3.85 -7.84 -6.66
CA TYR A 30 5.24 -7.44 -6.85
C TYR A 30 5.86 -7.07 -5.50
N PRO A 31 6.90 -7.81 -5.05
CA PRO A 31 7.49 -7.56 -3.72
C PRO A 31 8.19 -6.21 -3.61
N THR A 32 8.71 -5.69 -4.72
CA THR A 32 9.33 -4.36 -4.77
C THR A 32 8.89 -3.63 -6.02
N MET A 33 8.76 -2.32 -5.93
CA MET A 33 8.40 -1.50 -7.09
C MET A 33 9.07 -0.13 -6.99
N SER A 34 9.48 0.41 -8.14
CA SER A 34 9.87 1.82 -8.24
C SER A 34 8.64 2.70 -8.42
N CYS A 35 8.80 4.00 -8.21
CA CYS A 35 7.73 4.96 -8.47
C CYS A 35 7.28 4.89 -9.95
N ASN A 36 8.24 4.77 -10.89
CA ASN A 36 7.93 4.66 -12.30
C ASN A 36 7.11 3.42 -12.63
N ASP A 37 7.43 2.29 -11.99
CA ASP A 37 6.64 1.05 -12.15
C ASP A 37 5.19 1.27 -11.74
N ILE A 38 4.97 1.93 -10.61
CA ILE A 38 3.63 2.20 -10.11
C ILE A 38 2.87 3.15 -11.05
N VAL A 39 3.54 4.19 -11.55
CA VAL A 39 2.94 5.11 -12.52
C VAL A 39 2.50 4.36 -13.77
N LEU A 40 3.36 3.49 -14.30
CA LEU A 40 3.04 2.71 -15.50
C LEU A 40 1.88 1.74 -15.28
N MET A 41 1.85 1.08 -14.13
CA MET A 41 0.82 0.08 -13.84
C MET A 41 -0.54 0.68 -13.48
N THR A 42 -0.55 1.84 -12.83
CA THR A 42 -1.80 2.48 -12.38
C THR A 42 -2.33 3.49 -13.38
N GLY A 43 -1.49 4.04 -14.25
CA GLY A 43 -1.88 5.15 -15.12
C GLY A 43 -2.07 6.47 -14.39
N GLU A 44 -1.70 6.54 -13.12
CA GLU A 44 -1.84 7.74 -12.31
C GLU A 44 -0.70 8.73 -12.58
N LYS A 45 -0.92 9.99 -12.21
CA LYS A 45 0.09 11.03 -12.33
C LYS A 45 1.25 10.74 -11.38
N LYS A 46 2.48 10.99 -11.85
CA LYS A 46 3.68 10.77 -11.04
C LYS A 46 3.61 11.50 -9.69
N GLU A 47 3.15 12.74 -9.69
CA GLU A 47 3.03 13.56 -8.48
C GLU A 47 2.11 12.91 -7.44
N SER A 48 1.00 12.36 -7.90
CA SER A 48 0.03 11.67 -7.02
C SER A 48 0.63 10.39 -6.44
N VAL A 49 1.38 9.64 -7.25
CA VAL A 49 2.06 8.42 -6.79
C VAL A 49 3.14 8.77 -5.78
N VAL A 50 3.97 9.78 -6.06
CA VAL A 50 5.03 10.24 -5.15
C VAL A 50 4.44 10.65 -3.80
N THR A 51 3.38 11.45 -3.81
CA THR A 51 2.71 11.90 -2.60
C THR A 51 2.15 10.72 -1.80
N SER A 52 1.52 9.78 -2.48
CA SER A 52 0.96 8.59 -1.84
C SER A 52 2.04 7.69 -1.22
N LEU A 53 3.14 7.47 -1.94
CA LEU A 53 4.28 6.70 -1.41
C LEU A 53 4.89 7.39 -0.20
N TRP A 54 5.04 8.71 -0.25
CA TRP A 54 5.58 9.48 0.87
C TRP A 54 4.69 9.31 2.12
N ARG A 55 3.37 9.40 1.96
CA ARG A 55 2.43 9.21 3.06
C ARG A 55 2.47 7.79 3.62
N LEU A 56 2.56 6.80 2.74
CA LEU A 56 2.70 5.40 3.16
C LEU A 56 4.01 5.17 3.92
N GLN A 57 5.10 5.85 3.55
CA GLN A 57 6.34 5.83 4.32
C GLN A 57 6.17 6.48 5.69
N MET A 58 5.51 7.62 5.76
CA MET A 58 5.26 8.32 7.03
C MET A 58 4.39 7.47 7.97
N ASP A 59 3.48 6.69 7.43
CA ASP A 59 2.62 5.77 8.19
C ASP A 59 3.32 4.44 8.48
N THR A 60 4.58 4.30 8.14
CA THR A 60 5.41 3.10 8.34
C THR A 60 4.86 1.85 7.63
N ILE A 61 4.16 2.04 6.53
CA ILE A 61 3.59 0.94 5.73
C ILE A 61 4.61 0.44 4.69
N VAL A 62 5.34 1.36 4.06
CA VAL A 62 6.35 1.03 3.07
C VAL A 62 7.69 1.64 3.45
N VAL A 63 8.76 1.05 2.92
CA VAL A 63 10.13 1.50 3.08
C VAL A 63 10.70 1.82 1.71
N ASN A 64 11.49 2.87 1.64
CA ASN A 64 12.25 3.22 0.44
C ASN A 64 13.68 2.72 0.61
N LYS A 65 14.19 2.01 -0.39
CA LYS A 65 15.57 1.55 -0.45
C LYS A 65 16.14 1.86 -1.82
N ILE A 66 17.38 2.31 -1.85
CA ILE A 66 18.09 2.55 -3.10
C ILE A 66 18.75 1.26 -3.56
N GLU A 67 18.35 0.76 -4.74
CA GLU A 67 18.93 -0.42 -5.39
C GLU A 67 19.28 -0.06 -6.83
N ASP A 68 20.52 -0.31 -7.24
CA ASP A 68 21.01 -0.01 -8.59
C ASP A 68 20.69 1.43 -9.03
N ASP A 69 20.97 2.39 -8.15
CA ASP A 69 20.70 3.83 -8.34
C ASP A 69 19.22 4.16 -8.51
N ARG A 70 18.31 3.26 -8.11
CA ARG A 70 16.87 3.47 -8.16
C ARG A 70 16.27 3.44 -6.77
N ASN A 71 15.28 4.32 -6.57
CA ASN A 71 14.44 4.26 -5.38
C ASN A 71 13.41 3.15 -5.56
N CYS A 72 13.52 2.10 -4.75
CA CYS A 72 12.59 0.98 -4.72
C CYS A 72 11.81 1.00 -3.42
N TYR A 73 10.54 0.67 -3.52
CA TYR A 73 9.62 0.65 -2.37
C TYR A 73 9.18 -0.77 -2.12
N TYR A 74 9.07 -1.14 -0.85
CA TYR A 74 8.58 -2.45 -0.45
C TYR A 74 7.85 -2.34 0.89
N PRO A 75 6.90 -3.27 1.19
CA PRO A 75 6.17 -3.23 2.46
C PRO A 75 7.11 -3.44 3.65
N LEU A 76 6.94 -2.64 4.69
CA LEU A 76 7.66 -2.84 5.94
C LEU A 76 7.21 -4.14 6.59
N THR A 77 8.16 -4.86 7.23
CA THR A 77 7.95 -6.22 7.72
C THR A 77 6.80 -6.36 8.71
N SER A 78 6.57 -5.37 9.57
CA SER A 78 5.50 -5.42 10.55
C SER A 78 4.17 -4.89 10.01
N SER A 79 4.01 -3.57 9.94
CA SER A 79 2.74 -2.95 9.59
C SER A 79 2.39 -3.07 8.11
N GLY A 80 3.40 -3.03 7.23
CA GLY A 80 3.17 -3.21 5.79
C GLY A 80 2.68 -4.60 5.45
N THR A 81 3.33 -5.62 6.00
CA THR A 81 2.94 -7.03 5.79
C THR A 81 1.56 -7.31 6.39
N ALA A 82 1.27 -6.78 7.57
CA ALA A 82 -0.04 -6.93 8.18
C ALA A 82 -1.14 -6.29 7.31
N SER A 83 -0.88 -5.12 6.74
CA SER A 83 -1.81 -4.45 5.83
C SER A 83 -2.02 -5.26 4.55
N LEU A 84 -0.96 -5.82 3.98
CA LEU A 84 -1.07 -6.67 2.79
C LEU A 84 -1.94 -7.89 3.05
N LYS A 85 -1.86 -8.48 4.23
CA LYS A 85 -2.70 -9.62 4.60
C LYS A 85 -4.18 -9.23 4.55
N VAL A 86 -4.54 -8.06 5.07
CA VAL A 86 -5.91 -7.57 5.02
C VAL A 86 -6.37 -7.38 3.56
N PHE A 87 -5.55 -6.77 2.71
CA PHE A 87 -5.88 -6.60 1.30
C PHE A 87 -6.03 -7.92 0.58
N SER A 88 -5.17 -8.89 0.88
CA SER A 88 -5.25 -10.24 0.29
C SER A 88 -6.58 -10.91 0.65
N GLU A 89 -7.00 -10.83 1.90
CA GLU A 89 -8.29 -11.39 2.36
C GLU A 89 -9.47 -10.69 1.70
N MET A 90 -9.41 -9.36 1.51
CA MET A 90 -10.44 -8.61 0.82
C MET A 90 -10.55 -9.02 -0.66
N ALA A 91 -9.43 -9.22 -1.33
CA ALA A 91 -9.41 -9.68 -2.72
C ALA A 91 -10.02 -11.07 -2.86
N ASP A 92 -9.67 -12.01 -1.98
CA ASP A 92 -10.23 -13.35 -1.96
C ASP A 92 -11.75 -13.31 -1.73
N PHE A 93 -12.19 -12.47 -0.80
CA PHE A 93 -13.61 -12.29 -0.54
C PHE A 93 -14.35 -11.77 -1.76
N SER A 94 -13.79 -10.78 -2.46
CA SER A 94 -14.39 -10.22 -3.67
C SER A 94 -14.52 -11.27 -4.77
N ASP A 95 -13.48 -12.10 -4.96
CA ASP A 95 -13.51 -13.19 -5.93
C ASP A 95 -14.62 -14.20 -5.63
N ARG A 96 -14.83 -14.54 -4.36
CA ARG A 96 -15.90 -15.46 -3.95
C ARG A 96 -17.27 -14.86 -4.17
N CYS A 97 -17.44 -13.56 -3.94
CA CYS A 97 -18.72 -12.90 -4.08
C CYS A 97 -19.13 -12.65 -5.53
N LEU A 98 -18.13 -12.55 -6.44
CA LEU A 98 -18.35 -12.25 -7.85
C LEU A 98 -18.55 -13.50 -8.72
N LYS A 99 -18.38 -14.65 -8.16
CA LYS A 99 -18.57 -15.92 -8.89
C LYS A 99 -20.02 -16.37 -8.87
#